data_fbe45bd9a109177b337a7aaecd937332
#
_entry.id   fbe45bd9a109177b337a7aaecd937332
#
_cell.length_a   1.000
_cell.length_b   1.000
_cell.length_c   1.000
_cell.angle_alpha   90.00
_cell.angle_beta   90.00
_cell.angle_gamma   90.00
#
_symmetry.space_group_name_H-M   'P 1'
#
loop_
_entity.id
_entity.type
_entity.pdbx_description
1 polymer ?
#
loop_
_entity_poly.entity_id
_entity_poly.type
_entity_poly.pdbx_seq_one_letter_code
_entity_poly.pdbx_strand_id
1 'polypeptide(L)'
;MNLTVLTWNTLFAGRDGTDERRARAQANLINELKPDIFLMQEARGFDANGSAWLYALEEEIGMRGFLAIAPRTGQNVAIFIREPLRPVSFEADGAHFHHALATLKVALPDNDKQITFISAHLCPNGPEVRRREAAYLAVQAAPDKFTLLTGDFNSASPHDPEPGGFNELAAHHRARYLADDLHTADRSVMAHLEAAGWVDVGHALNGSNVPTVPTAGFKGTEFAVMRCDYLLASHALAATAKSYRVIHDAVTDMTSDHYPVIATFEVPQ
;
A
#
# COMPACT_ATOMS: atom_id res chain seq x y z
N MET A 1 -16.36 -16.45 2.12
CA MET A 1 -15.44 -16.30 0.98
C MET A 1 -14.06 -15.92 1.50
N ASN A 2 -12.99 -16.59 1.04
CA ASN A 2 -11.63 -16.13 1.30
C ASN A 2 -11.28 -15.05 0.29
N LEU A 3 -10.82 -13.92 0.78
CA LEU A 3 -10.40 -12.77 0.00
C LEU A 3 -8.91 -12.53 0.22
N THR A 4 -8.12 -12.60 -0.84
CA THR A 4 -6.68 -12.37 -0.82
C THR A 4 -6.35 -10.98 -1.34
N VAL A 5 -5.69 -10.17 -0.52
CA VAL A 5 -5.34 -8.79 -0.84
C VAL A 5 -3.82 -8.64 -0.84
N LEU A 6 -3.30 -8.07 -1.92
CA LEU A 6 -1.90 -7.73 -2.11
C LEU A 6 -1.75 -6.20 -2.17
N THR A 7 -0.80 -5.63 -1.44
CA THR A 7 -0.34 -4.25 -1.65
C THR A 7 1.14 -4.23 -1.98
N TRP A 8 1.54 -3.36 -2.90
CA TRP A 8 2.94 -3.25 -3.31
C TRP A 8 3.26 -1.88 -3.91
N ASN A 9 4.22 -1.19 -3.33
CA ASN A 9 4.90 -0.10 -4.00
C ASN A 9 5.88 -0.71 -5.01
N THR A 10 5.64 -0.47 -6.29
CA THR A 10 6.30 -1.17 -7.41
C THR A 10 7.53 -0.45 -7.96
N LEU A 11 7.92 0.66 -7.33
CA LEU A 11 9.02 1.52 -7.79
C LEU A 11 8.90 1.86 -9.28
N PHE A 12 8.15 2.93 -9.58
CA PHE A 12 7.90 3.42 -10.95
C PHE A 12 7.27 2.39 -11.89
N ALA A 13 6.27 1.63 -11.39
CA ALA A 13 5.61 0.56 -12.14
C ALA A 13 6.58 -0.54 -12.64
N GLY A 14 7.67 -0.76 -11.91
CA GLY A 14 8.69 -1.73 -12.30
C GLY A 14 9.51 -1.36 -13.55
N ARG A 15 9.51 -0.07 -13.95
CA ARG A 15 10.11 0.37 -15.22
C ARG A 15 11.33 1.27 -14.98
N ASP A 16 12.42 0.97 -15.67
CA ASP A 16 13.66 1.76 -15.68
C ASP A 16 13.87 2.32 -17.10
N GLY A 17 13.12 3.38 -17.43
CA GLY A 17 13.06 3.91 -18.79
C GLY A 17 12.41 2.90 -19.75
N THR A 18 13.20 2.32 -20.66
CA THR A 18 12.74 1.27 -21.61
C THR A 18 12.93 -0.15 -21.08
N ASP A 19 13.58 -0.32 -19.92
CA ASP A 19 13.78 -1.64 -19.31
C ASP A 19 12.52 -2.06 -18.53
N GLU A 20 11.93 -3.18 -18.94
CA GLU A 20 10.70 -3.74 -18.38
C GLU A 20 10.93 -5.01 -17.54
N ARG A 21 12.20 -5.38 -17.28
CA ARG A 21 12.50 -6.64 -16.58
C ARG A 21 11.84 -6.73 -15.21
N ARG A 22 11.89 -5.63 -14.44
CA ARG A 22 11.23 -5.57 -13.12
C ARG A 22 9.71 -5.65 -13.26
N ALA A 23 9.10 -4.92 -14.20
CA ALA A 23 7.66 -4.95 -14.45
C ALA A 23 7.18 -6.37 -14.76
N ARG A 24 7.88 -7.10 -15.65
CA ARG A 24 7.54 -8.49 -15.98
C ARG A 24 7.70 -9.44 -14.79
N ALA A 25 8.76 -9.28 -13.99
CA ALA A 25 8.95 -10.08 -12.80
C ALA A 25 7.86 -9.81 -11.75
N GLN A 26 7.43 -8.56 -11.59
CA GLN A 26 6.31 -8.17 -10.74
C GLN A 26 4.99 -8.80 -11.22
N ALA A 27 4.67 -8.70 -12.51
CA ALA A 27 3.47 -9.32 -13.09
C ALA A 27 3.46 -10.84 -12.91
N ASN A 28 4.59 -11.52 -13.12
CA ASN A 28 4.72 -12.96 -12.88
C ASN A 28 4.43 -13.31 -11.42
N LEU A 29 4.98 -12.55 -10.47
CA LEU A 29 4.73 -12.77 -9.05
C LEU A 29 3.24 -12.56 -8.70
N ILE A 30 2.60 -11.52 -9.24
CA ILE A 30 1.16 -11.29 -9.05
C ILE A 30 0.33 -12.46 -9.59
N ASN A 31 0.71 -13.01 -10.76
CA ASN A 31 0.07 -14.17 -11.35
C ASN A 31 0.28 -15.45 -10.54
N GLU A 32 1.43 -15.60 -9.88
CA GLU A 32 1.72 -16.73 -8.98
C GLU A 32 0.90 -16.61 -7.68
N LEU A 33 0.86 -15.44 -7.07
CA LEU A 33 0.14 -15.16 -5.82
C LEU A 33 -1.37 -15.15 -5.99
N LYS A 34 -1.87 -14.84 -7.19
CA LYS A 34 -3.29 -14.79 -7.57
C LYS A 34 -4.15 -14.01 -6.57
N PRO A 35 -3.82 -12.76 -6.23
CA PRO A 35 -4.66 -11.98 -5.34
C PRO A 35 -6.03 -11.70 -5.99
N ASP A 36 -7.07 -11.58 -5.17
CA ASP A 36 -8.39 -11.11 -5.59
C ASP A 36 -8.39 -9.59 -5.80
N ILE A 37 -7.59 -8.91 -4.96
CA ILE A 37 -7.38 -7.46 -5.00
C ILE A 37 -5.87 -7.18 -4.97
N PHE A 38 -5.41 -6.33 -5.88
CA PHE A 38 -4.06 -5.79 -5.87
C PHE A 38 -4.09 -4.26 -5.80
N LEU A 39 -3.46 -3.69 -4.76
CA LEU A 39 -3.35 -2.25 -4.54
C LEU A 39 -1.91 -1.84 -4.82
N MET A 40 -1.72 -1.07 -5.90
CA MET A 40 -0.43 -0.69 -6.44
C MET A 40 -0.12 0.77 -6.11
N GLN A 41 1.06 1.03 -5.57
CA GLN A 41 1.62 2.37 -5.45
C GLN A 41 2.72 2.55 -6.51
N GLU A 42 2.96 3.79 -6.87
CA GLU A 42 3.88 4.19 -7.93
C GLU A 42 3.54 3.66 -9.33
N ALA A 43 2.27 3.63 -9.68
CA ALA A 43 1.79 3.33 -11.03
C ALA A 43 2.16 4.44 -12.03
N ARG A 44 3.45 4.80 -12.08
CA ARG A 44 3.98 5.90 -12.88
C ARG A 44 3.82 5.63 -14.37
N GLY A 45 3.30 6.63 -15.10
CA GLY A 45 3.09 6.55 -16.54
C GLY A 45 1.86 5.76 -16.97
N PHE A 46 1.06 5.23 -16.04
CA PHE A 46 -0.18 4.51 -16.36
C PHE A 46 -1.28 5.41 -16.94
N ASP A 47 -1.17 6.72 -16.74
CA ASP A 47 -2.03 7.76 -17.32
C ASP A 47 -1.56 8.20 -18.72
N ALA A 48 -0.37 7.80 -19.15
CA ALA A 48 0.21 8.21 -20.43
C ALA A 48 -0.28 7.35 -21.59
N ASN A 49 -0.21 7.91 -22.82
CA ASN A 49 -0.52 7.21 -24.06
C ASN A 49 -1.89 6.50 -24.05
N GLY A 50 -2.92 7.15 -23.52
CA GLY A 50 -4.26 6.57 -23.41
C GLY A 50 -4.32 5.40 -22.43
N SER A 51 -3.51 5.43 -21.39
CA SER A 51 -3.40 4.40 -20.34
C SER A 51 -2.93 3.03 -20.86
N ALA A 52 -2.10 3.03 -21.89
CA ALA A 52 -1.64 1.79 -22.52
C ALA A 52 -0.97 0.81 -21.56
N TRP A 53 -0.19 1.31 -20.58
CA TRP A 53 0.46 0.44 -19.60
C TRP A 53 -0.51 -0.12 -18.55
N LEU A 54 -1.56 0.64 -18.22
CA LEU A 54 -2.63 0.14 -17.36
C LEU A 54 -3.33 -1.06 -18.02
N TYR A 55 -3.77 -0.90 -19.26
CA TYR A 55 -4.45 -1.96 -20.01
C TYR A 55 -3.56 -3.17 -20.30
N ALA A 56 -2.27 -2.94 -20.57
CA ALA A 56 -1.32 -4.03 -20.74
C ALA A 56 -1.16 -4.87 -19.45
N LEU A 57 -1.08 -4.20 -18.29
CA LEU A 57 -1.01 -4.92 -17.01
C LEU A 57 -2.33 -5.62 -16.69
N GLU A 58 -3.49 -5.01 -16.96
CA GLU A 58 -4.81 -5.66 -16.81
C GLU A 58 -4.87 -7.00 -17.56
N GLU A 59 -4.43 -7.00 -18.82
CA GLU A 59 -4.39 -8.20 -19.66
C GLU A 59 -3.42 -9.23 -19.12
N GLU A 60 -2.20 -8.80 -18.74
CA GLU A 60 -1.14 -9.68 -18.28
C GLU A 60 -1.47 -10.40 -16.96
N ILE A 61 -2.12 -9.70 -16.01
CA ILE A 61 -2.47 -10.28 -14.69
C ILE A 61 -3.93 -10.76 -14.61
N GLY A 62 -4.73 -10.56 -15.65
CA GLY A 62 -6.14 -10.96 -15.70
C GLY A 62 -7.01 -10.28 -14.65
N MET A 63 -6.80 -8.98 -14.42
CA MET A 63 -7.52 -8.17 -13.44
C MET A 63 -7.99 -6.86 -14.08
N ARG A 64 -9.04 -6.26 -13.54
CA ARG A 64 -9.51 -4.93 -13.98
C ARG A 64 -8.92 -3.85 -13.08
N GLY A 65 -8.30 -2.82 -13.67
CA GLY A 65 -7.63 -1.73 -12.99
C GLY A 65 -8.45 -0.44 -12.88
N PHE A 66 -8.21 0.29 -11.81
CA PHE A 66 -8.79 1.60 -11.50
C PHE A 66 -7.66 2.53 -11.07
N LEU A 67 -7.41 3.58 -11.85
CA LEU A 67 -6.26 4.47 -11.69
C LEU A 67 -6.66 5.80 -11.05
N ALA A 68 -6.02 6.15 -9.95
CA ALA A 68 -6.06 7.49 -9.38
C ALA A 68 -4.79 8.25 -9.79
N ILE A 69 -4.97 9.31 -10.57
CA ILE A 69 -3.88 10.12 -11.10
C ILE A 69 -3.35 11.06 -10.02
N ALA A 70 -2.03 11.11 -9.86
CA ALA A 70 -1.29 12.02 -8.99
C ALA A 70 -0.78 13.23 -9.81
N PRO A 71 -1.55 14.31 -9.95
CA PRO A 71 -1.28 15.36 -10.95
C PRO A 71 -0.01 16.15 -10.69
N ARG A 72 0.47 16.13 -9.43
CA ARG A 72 1.67 16.88 -9.02
C ARG A 72 2.95 16.08 -9.13
N THR A 73 2.87 14.76 -8.93
CA THR A 73 4.06 13.92 -8.79
C THR A 73 4.19 12.86 -9.88
N GLY A 74 3.09 12.53 -10.54
CA GLY A 74 3.03 11.39 -11.48
C GLY A 74 3.15 10.02 -10.81
N GLN A 75 3.27 9.97 -9.46
CA GLN A 75 3.28 8.74 -8.68
C GLN A 75 1.83 8.29 -8.43
N ASN A 76 1.21 7.80 -9.49
CA ASN A 76 -0.18 7.38 -9.46
C ASN A 76 -0.36 6.17 -8.54
N VAL A 77 -1.59 5.94 -8.07
CA VAL A 77 -1.96 4.72 -7.36
C VAL A 77 -3.08 4.00 -8.12
N ALA A 78 -3.08 2.69 -8.05
CA ALA A 78 -4.09 1.90 -8.74
C ALA A 78 -4.63 0.79 -7.85
N ILE A 79 -5.88 0.37 -8.13
CA ILE A 79 -6.51 -0.80 -7.51
C ILE A 79 -6.94 -1.73 -8.64
N PHE A 80 -6.51 -2.98 -8.57
CA PHE A 80 -6.91 -4.03 -9.50
C PHE A 80 -7.79 -5.05 -8.78
N ILE A 81 -8.86 -5.49 -9.45
CA ILE A 81 -9.77 -6.53 -8.93
C ILE A 81 -9.89 -7.67 -9.92
N ARG A 82 -10.03 -8.89 -9.39
CA ARG A 82 -10.26 -10.10 -10.15
C ARG A 82 -11.73 -10.49 -10.12
N GLU A 83 -12.25 -11.02 -11.22
CA GLU A 83 -13.56 -11.67 -11.22
C GLU A 83 -13.59 -12.82 -10.18
N PRO A 84 -14.72 -13.05 -9.49
CA PRO A 84 -16.05 -12.48 -9.74
C PRO A 84 -16.39 -11.20 -8.95
N LEU A 85 -15.41 -10.48 -8.42
CA LEU A 85 -15.63 -9.22 -7.73
C LEU A 85 -16.15 -8.15 -8.70
N ARG A 86 -17.14 -7.37 -8.27
CA ARG A 86 -17.77 -6.36 -9.12
C ARG A 86 -17.55 -4.95 -8.56
N PRO A 87 -17.05 -4.00 -9.36
CA PRO A 87 -16.90 -2.63 -8.91
C PRO A 87 -18.27 -1.97 -8.77
N VAL A 88 -18.46 -1.22 -7.68
CA VAL A 88 -19.68 -0.45 -7.39
C VAL A 88 -19.44 1.04 -7.63
N SER A 89 -18.36 1.58 -7.07
CA SER A 89 -17.95 2.97 -7.29
C SER A 89 -16.43 3.09 -7.19
N PHE A 90 -15.88 4.06 -7.91
CA PHE A 90 -14.47 4.43 -7.85
C PHE A 90 -14.35 5.94 -7.69
N GLU A 91 -13.50 6.36 -6.76
CA GLU A 91 -13.19 7.75 -6.48
C GLU A 91 -11.67 7.93 -6.41
N ALA A 92 -11.18 9.02 -6.97
CA ALA A 92 -9.77 9.41 -6.95
C ALA A 92 -9.62 10.79 -6.33
N ASP A 93 -8.68 10.94 -5.40
CA ASP A 93 -8.36 12.23 -4.79
C ASP A 93 -6.88 12.57 -5.00
N GLY A 94 -6.60 13.40 -5.98
CA GLY A 94 -5.28 13.99 -6.23
C GLY A 94 -5.15 15.41 -5.70
N ALA A 95 -6.16 15.95 -5.00
CA ALA A 95 -6.17 17.32 -4.50
C ALA A 95 -5.67 17.42 -3.06
N HIS A 96 -6.10 16.53 -2.18
CA HIS A 96 -5.79 16.57 -0.75
C HIS A 96 -4.53 15.77 -0.38
N PHE A 97 -4.11 14.85 -1.23
CA PHE A 97 -2.92 14.02 -1.04
C PHE A 97 -1.73 14.51 -1.87
N HIS A 98 -0.53 14.25 -1.38
CA HIS A 98 0.73 14.59 -2.09
C HIS A 98 0.84 13.84 -3.42
N HIS A 99 0.55 12.55 -3.39
CA HIS A 99 0.39 11.73 -4.59
C HIS A 99 -1.08 11.69 -4.98
N ALA A 100 -1.74 10.56 -4.76
CA ALA A 100 -3.18 10.42 -4.93
C ALA A 100 -3.72 9.37 -3.96
N LEU A 101 -5.04 9.40 -3.73
CA LEU A 101 -5.78 8.36 -3.05
C LEU A 101 -6.74 7.71 -4.04
N ALA A 102 -6.76 6.38 -4.09
CA ALA A 102 -7.76 5.61 -4.82
C ALA A 102 -8.72 4.94 -3.85
N THR A 103 -10.02 5.12 -4.04
CA THR A 103 -11.05 4.45 -3.25
C THR A 103 -11.97 3.66 -4.18
N LEU A 104 -11.99 2.34 -4.01
CA LEU A 104 -12.84 1.44 -4.80
C LEU A 104 -13.77 0.68 -3.87
N LYS A 105 -15.07 0.81 -4.13
CA LYS A 105 -16.10 -0.01 -3.48
C LYS A 105 -16.40 -1.20 -4.38
N VAL A 106 -16.40 -2.39 -3.80
CA VAL A 106 -16.57 -3.66 -4.50
C VAL A 106 -17.71 -4.45 -3.88
N ALA A 107 -18.58 -5.01 -4.71
CA ALA A 107 -19.59 -5.97 -4.29
C ALA A 107 -18.99 -7.38 -4.34
N LEU A 108 -19.23 -8.16 -3.28
CA LEU A 108 -18.87 -9.56 -3.23
C LEU A 108 -19.80 -10.40 -4.13
N PRO A 109 -19.32 -11.54 -4.68
CA PRO A 109 -20.21 -12.45 -5.38
C PRO A 109 -21.26 -13.02 -4.40
N ASP A 110 -22.40 -13.36 -4.94
CA ASP A 110 -23.49 -14.10 -4.25
C ASP A 110 -24.21 -13.36 -3.11
N ASN A 111 -23.83 -12.13 -2.80
CA ASN A 111 -24.54 -11.29 -1.84
C ASN A 111 -24.34 -9.80 -2.14
N ASP A 112 -25.11 -8.94 -1.46
CA ASP A 112 -25.03 -7.48 -1.61
C ASP A 112 -24.01 -6.82 -0.67
N LYS A 113 -23.18 -7.61 0.01
CA LYS A 113 -22.14 -7.06 0.90
C LYS A 113 -21.08 -6.36 0.06
N GLN A 114 -20.66 -5.23 0.57
CA GLN A 114 -19.68 -4.38 -0.09
C GLN A 114 -18.46 -4.19 0.80
N ILE A 115 -17.29 -4.17 0.18
CA ILE A 115 -16.03 -3.83 0.83
C ILE A 115 -15.47 -2.60 0.14
N THR A 116 -14.97 -1.65 0.92
CA THR A 116 -14.25 -0.49 0.40
C THR A 116 -12.75 -0.73 0.52
N PHE A 117 -12.03 -0.63 -0.59
CA PHE A 117 -10.57 -0.68 -0.66
C PHE A 117 -10.04 0.72 -0.92
N ILE A 118 -9.06 1.14 -0.11
CA ILE A 118 -8.41 2.42 -0.22
C ILE A 118 -6.91 2.17 -0.41
N SER A 119 -6.37 2.63 -1.55
CA SER A 119 -4.93 2.60 -1.83
C SER A 119 -4.34 3.98 -1.60
N ALA A 120 -3.37 4.07 -0.69
CA ALA A 120 -2.68 5.29 -0.33
C ALA A 120 -1.19 5.19 -0.61
N HIS A 121 -0.59 6.30 -1.04
CA HIS A 121 0.84 6.52 -1.00
C HIS A 121 1.05 7.88 -0.34
N LEU A 122 1.36 7.90 0.96
CA LEU A 122 1.48 9.13 1.72
C LEU A 122 2.78 9.86 1.40
N CYS A 123 2.78 11.15 1.66
CA CYS A 123 3.89 12.05 1.33
C CYS A 123 5.24 11.56 1.90
N PRO A 124 6.30 11.42 1.09
CA PRO A 124 7.61 11.02 1.57
C PRO A 124 8.37 12.14 2.31
N ASN A 125 7.90 13.40 2.28
CA ASN A 125 8.71 14.55 2.63
C ASN A 125 8.66 15.01 4.10
N GLY A 126 7.86 14.38 4.96
CA GLY A 126 7.84 14.74 6.37
C GLY A 126 6.52 14.37 7.08
N PRO A 127 6.57 14.21 8.40
CA PRO A 127 5.42 13.75 9.19
C PRO A 127 4.26 14.75 9.19
N GLU A 128 4.50 16.06 9.11
CA GLU A 128 3.44 17.07 9.13
C GLU A 128 2.48 16.93 7.95
N VAL A 129 3.02 16.67 6.74
CA VAL A 129 2.20 16.47 5.55
C VAL A 129 1.43 15.15 5.68
N ARG A 130 2.08 14.08 6.12
CA ARG A 130 1.44 12.78 6.33
C ARG A 130 0.36 12.83 7.41
N ARG A 131 0.55 13.59 8.51
CA ARG A 131 -0.50 13.80 9.53
C ARG A 131 -1.74 14.49 8.96
N ARG A 132 -1.54 15.47 8.07
CA ARG A 132 -2.64 16.11 7.35
C ARG A 132 -3.37 15.12 6.45
N GLU A 133 -2.65 14.28 5.72
CA GLU A 133 -3.23 13.23 4.88
C GLU A 133 -3.96 12.18 5.72
N ALA A 134 -3.36 11.77 6.85
CA ALA A 134 -3.96 10.85 7.80
C ALA A 134 -5.28 11.36 8.38
N ALA A 135 -5.45 12.68 8.55
CA ALA A 135 -6.71 13.25 9.02
C ALA A 135 -7.89 12.99 8.06
N TYR A 136 -7.65 12.96 6.74
CA TYR A 136 -8.68 12.55 5.76
C TYR A 136 -8.97 11.05 5.79
N LEU A 137 -7.99 10.24 6.13
CA LEU A 137 -8.12 8.78 6.23
C LEU A 137 -8.76 8.35 7.55
N ALA A 138 -8.55 9.09 8.62
CA ALA A 138 -9.06 8.80 9.95
C ALA A 138 -10.60 8.67 9.97
N VAL A 139 -11.31 9.55 9.25
CA VAL A 139 -12.77 9.56 9.19
C VAL A 139 -13.38 8.38 8.41
N GLN A 140 -12.54 7.58 7.72
CA GLN A 140 -12.98 6.39 6.96
C GLN A 140 -13.01 5.11 7.81
N ALA A 141 -12.56 5.17 9.07
CA ALA A 141 -12.45 4.02 9.98
C ALA A 141 -13.79 3.61 10.65
N ALA A 142 -14.91 3.69 9.92
CA ALA A 142 -16.22 3.32 10.47
C ALA A 142 -16.22 1.84 10.93
N PRO A 143 -16.47 1.56 12.22
CA PRO A 143 -16.20 0.25 12.83
C PRO A 143 -17.11 -0.87 12.30
N ASP A 144 -18.33 -0.52 11.83
CA ASP A 144 -19.36 -1.42 11.31
C ASP A 144 -19.23 -1.68 9.79
N LYS A 145 -18.35 -0.96 9.10
CA LYS A 145 -18.13 -1.11 7.66
C LYS A 145 -16.98 -2.06 7.39
N PHE A 146 -17.01 -2.73 6.26
CA PHE A 146 -15.86 -3.46 5.74
C PHE A 146 -15.01 -2.51 4.91
N THR A 147 -13.98 -1.96 5.52
CA THR A 147 -13.05 -1.03 4.84
C THR A 147 -11.61 -1.47 5.09
N LEU A 148 -10.81 -1.51 4.03
CA LEU A 148 -9.38 -1.77 4.05
C LEU A 148 -8.63 -0.59 3.46
N LEU A 149 -7.81 0.05 4.26
CA LEU A 149 -6.85 1.08 3.86
C LEU A 149 -5.46 0.46 3.81
N THR A 150 -4.79 0.57 2.68
CA THR A 150 -3.47 -0.05 2.50
C THR A 150 -2.57 0.77 1.58
N GLY A 151 -1.29 0.50 1.64
CA GLY A 151 -0.28 1.12 0.78
C GLY A 151 0.99 1.50 1.52
N ASP A 152 1.74 2.42 0.92
CA ASP A 152 2.95 2.99 1.48
C ASP A 152 2.62 4.24 2.31
N PHE A 153 2.78 4.13 3.61
CA PHE A 153 2.50 5.24 4.55
C PHE A 153 3.74 6.09 4.84
N ASN A 154 4.90 5.71 4.35
CA ASN A 154 6.17 6.41 4.64
C ASN A 154 6.38 6.72 6.13
N SER A 155 5.84 5.89 7.02
CA SER A 155 5.77 6.13 8.47
C SER A 155 6.03 4.85 9.25
N ALA A 156 6.69 4.97 10.39
CA ALA A 156 6.88 3.85 11.32
C ALA A 156 5.63 3.60 12.18
N SER A 157 5.37 2.34 12.54
CA SER A 157 4.31 1.96 13.48
C SER A 157 4.72 2.16 14.93
N PRO A 158 3.78 2.53 15.85
CA PRO A 158 4.06 2.54 17.28
C PRO A 158 4.38 1.15 17.86
N HIS A 159 4.05 0.09 17.15
CA HIS A 159 4.25 -1.31 17.56
C HIS A 159 5.59 -1.88 17.09
N ASP A 160 6.28 -1.20 16.19
CA ASP A 160 7.55 -1.67 15.62
C ASP A 160 8.76 -1.09 16.40
N PRO A 161 9.92 -1.75 16.40
CA PRO A 161 11.14 -1.18 16.97
C PRO A 161 11.57 0.09 16.23
N GLU A 162 12.56 0.79 16.77
CA GLU A 162 13.20 1.90 16.06
C GLU A 162 13.78 1.38 14.76
N PRO A 163 13.60 2.11 13.62
CA PRO A 163 14.10 1.69 12.32
C PRO A 163 15.60 1.40 12.33
N GLY A 164 16.00 0.24 11.81
CA GLY A 164 17.39 -0.16 11.73
C GLY A 164 18.21 0.75 10.81
N GLY A 165 19.38 1.19 11.26
CA GLY A 165 20.21 2.11 10.47
C GLY A 165 19.69 3.56 10.40
N PHE A 166 18.72 3.93 11.25
CA PHE A 166 18.11 5.26 11.21
C PHE A 166 19.11 6.40 11.40
N ASN A 167 20.05 6.22 12.34
CA ASN A 167 21.07 7.23 12.65
C ASN A 167 22.20 7.29 11.61
N GLU A 168 22.37 6.25 10.80
CA GLU A 168 23.33 6.16 9.71
C GLU A 168 22.82 6.82 8.41
N LEU A 169 21.51 7.09 8.31
CA LEU A 169 20.95 7.80 7.17
C LEU A 169 21.57 9.19 7.02
N ALA A 170 21.82 9.60 5.79
CA ALA A 170 22.16 10.99 5.50
C ALA A 170 21.09 11.94 6.08
N ALA A 171 21.51 13.07 6.65
CA ALA A 171 20.63 13.95 7.42
C ALA A 171 19.36 14.36 6.65
N HIS A 172 19.45 14.60 5.33
CA HIS A 172 18.31 14.98 4.50
C HIS A 172 17.33 13.83 4.25
N HIS A 173 17.79 12.57 4.25
CA HIS A 173 16.91 11.39 4.20
C HIS A 173 16.27 11.15 5.56
N ARG A 174 17.05 11.23 6.64
CA ARG A 174 16.54 11.08 8.00
C ARG A 174 15.48 12.11 8.35
N ALA A 175 15.63 13.37 7.88
CA ALA A 175 14.68 14.45 8.11
C ALA A 175 13.25 14.12 7.63
N ARG A 176 13.10 13.17 6.71
CA ARG A 176 11.78 12.70 6.22
C ARG A 176 10.97 11.96 7.28
N TYR A 177 11.63 11.43 8.29
CA TYR A 177 11.05 10.50 9.26
C TYR A 177 11.18 10.97 10.72
N LEU A 178 11.82 12.11 10.98
CA LEU A 178 12.06 12.60 12.33
C LEU A 178 10.77 12.97 13.06
N ALA A 179 10.67 12.54 14.31
CA ALA A 179 9.71 13.04 15.27
C ALA A 179 10.07 14.44 15.75
N ASP A 180 9.20 15.04 16.58
CA ASP A 180 9.39 16.40 17.12
C ASP A 180 10.65 16.52 18.03
N ASP A 181 11.15 15.40 18.56
CA ASP A 181 12.39 15.32 19.33
C ASP A 181 13.66 15.44 18.47
N LEU A 182 13.54 15.37 17.14
CA LEU A 182 14.60 15.42 16.13
C LEU A 182 15.64 14.28 16.25
N HIS A 183 15.30 13.20 16.93
CA HIS A 183 16.20 12.07 17.21
C HIS A 183 15.59 10.72 16.83
N THR A 184 14.31 10.52 17.11
CA THR A 184 13.62 9.25 16.85
C THR A 184 12.74 9.31 15.61
N ALA A 185 12.35 8.14 15.12
CA ALA A 185 11.41 8.07 13.99
C ALA A 185 9.99 8.45 14.42
N ASP A 186 9.33 9.30 13.62
CA ASP A 186 7.93 9.69 13.85
C ASP A 186 6.98 8.49 13.71
N ARG A 187 6.09 8.35 14.67
CA ARG A 187 5.06 7.31 14.74
C ARG A 187 3.65 7.89 14.82
N SER A 188 3.56 9.22 14.82
CA SER A 188 2.32 9.95 15.08
C SER A 188 1.25 9.71 14.03
N VAL A 189 1.66 9.47 12.77
CA VAL A 189 0.76 9.18 11.65
C VAL A 189 0.00 7.87 11.91
N MET A 190 0.73 6.81 12.20
CA MET A 190 0.14 5.49 12.46
C MET A 190 -0.66 5.48 13.77
N ALA A 191 -0.12 6.08 14.83
CA ALA A 191 -0.82 6.23 16.10
C ALA A 191 -2.15 7.01 15.97
N HIS A 192 -2.17 8.06 15.11
CA HIS A 192 -3.39 8.82 14.82
C HIS A 192 -4.45 7.96 14.11
N LEU A 193 -4.04 7.17 13.13
CA LEU A 193 -4.95 6.27 12.40
C LEU A 193 -5.53 5.18 13.32
N GLU A 194 -4.70 4.58 14.16
CA GLU A 194 -5.15 3.59 15.15
C GLU A 194 -6.10 4.20 16.19
N ALA A 195 -5.79 5.41 16.69
CA ALA A 195 -6.67 6.14 17.60
C ALA A 195 -8.03 6.47 16.97
N ALA A 196 -8.09 6.61 15.65
CA ALA A 196 -9.33 6.79 14.90
C ALA A 196 -10.13 5.50 14.68
N GLY A 197 -9.58 4.32 15.03
CA GLY A 197 -10.26 3.03 14.94
C GLY A 197 -9.77 2.12 13.81
N TRP A 198 -8.67 2.47 13.12
CA TRP A 198 -8.02 1.54 12.21
C TRP A 198 -7.24 0.47 12.99
N VAL A 199 -7.34 -0.78 12.56
CA VAL A 199 -6.59 -1.91 13.12
C VAL A 199 -5.46 -2.28 12.19
N ASP A 200 -4.21 -2.22 12.67
CA ASP A 200 -3.04 -2.75 11.94
C ASP A 200 -3.12 -4.28 11.89
N VAL A 201 -3.44 -4.81 10.70
CA VAL A 201 -3.59 -6.26 10.47
C VAL A 201 -2.27 -6.99 10.71
N GLY A 202 -1.15 -6.39 10.33
CA GLY A 202 0.17 -6.97 10.57
C GLY A 202 0.46 -7.14 12.06
N HIS A 203 0.19 -6.10 12.86
CA HIS A 203 0.33 -6.19 14.32
C HIS A 203 -0.65 -7.18 14.93
N ALA A 204 -1.93 -7.11 14.56
CA ALA A 204 -2.97 -7.98 15.11
C ALA A 204 -2.71 -9.49 14.87
N LEU A 205 -2.01 -9.84 13.78
CA LEU A 205 -1.65 -11.21 13.42
C LEU A 205 -0.19 -11.58 13.72
N ASN A 206 0.49 -10.83 14.60
CA ASN A 206 1.90 -11.02 14.97
C ASN A 206 2.88 -10.97 13.78
N GLY A 207 2.52 -10.28 12.71
CA GLY A 207 3.36 -10.03 11.54
C GLY A 207 4.05 -8.67 11.56
N SER A 208 3.92 -7.89 12.65
CA SER A 208 4.70 -6.68 12.89
C SER A 208 6.19 -7.01 13.06
N ASN A 209 7.06 -6.00 12.93
CA ASN A 209 8.52 -6.11 12.98
C ASN A 209 9.17 -6.77 11.74
N VAL A 210 8.41 -7.11 10.70
CA VAL A 210 8.99 -7.55 9.43
C VAL A 210 9.12 -6.31 8.53
N PRO A 211 10.35 -5.83 8.25
CA PRO A 211 10.55 -4.65 7.43
C PRO A 211 9.99 -4.83 6.01
N THR A 212 9.45 -3.76 5.44
CA THR A 212 9.05 -3.73 4.04
C THR A 212 10.04 -2.95 3.17
N VAL A 213 10.93 -2.16 3.78
CA VAL A 213 12.00 -1.40 3.10
C VAL A 213 13.31 -1.45 3.88
N PRO A 214 14.45 -1.23 3.19
CA PRO A 214 14.68 -1.47 1.79
C PRO A 214 14.78 -2.96 1.48
N THR A 215 14.49 -3.35 0.25
CA THR A 215 14.75 -4.72 -0.20
C THR A 215 16.25 -4.98 -0.38
N ALA A 216 16.66 -6.25 -0.49
CA ALA A 216 18.08 -6.61 -0.52
C ALA A 216 18.84 -6.02 -1.72
N GLY A 217 18.18 -5.87 -2.87
CA GLY A 217 18.76 -5.28 -4.08
C GLY A 217 18.87 -3.75 -4.05
N PHE A 218 18.18 -3.09 -3.10
CA PHE A 218 18.11 -1.64 -3.00
C PHE A 218 18.66 -1.11 -1.67
N LYS A 219 19.56 -1.87 -1.03
CA LYS A 219 20.26 -1.43 0.19
C LYS A 219 21.11 -0.19 -0.10
N GLY A 220 21.20 0.69 0.89
CA GLY A 220 21.95 1.94 0.80
C GLY A 220 21.20 3.08 0.11
N THR A 221 19.93 2.92 -0.13
CA THR A 221 19.01 3.96 -0.58
C THR A 221 18.61 4.90 0.56
N GLU A 222 17.55 5.63 0.39
CA GLU A 222 17.05 6.65 1.31
C GLU A 222 16.24 6.11 2.52
N PHE A 223 16.14 4.80 2.68
CA PHE A 223 15.36 4.16 3.74
C PHE A 223 16.22 3.64 4.89
N ALA A 224 15.73 3.80 6.11
CA ALA A 224 16.09 2.93 7.22
C ALA A 224 15.36 1.58 7.07
N VAL A 225 15.86 0.55 7.76
CA VAL A 225 15.20 -0.77 7.75
C VAL A 225 13.95 -0.70 8.60
N MET A 226 12.79 -0.62 7.97
CA MET A 226 11.50 -0.45 8.65
C MET A 226 10.32 -1.02 7.86
N ARG A 227 9.20 -1.16 8.52
CA ARG A 227 7.92 -1.38 7.88
C ARG A 227 7.28 -0.02 7.59
N CYS A 228 6.92 0.25 6.34
CA CYS A 228 6.15 1.43 5.93
C CYS A 228 4.97 1.11 5.02
N ASP A 229 4.81 -0.16 4.65
CA ASP A 229 3.66 -0.67 3.91
C ASP A 229 2.71 -1.42 4.86
N TYR A 230 1.45 -0.99 4.90
CA TYR A 230 0.48 -1.46 5.87
C TYR A 230 -0.83 -1.91 5.24
N LEU A 231 -1.52 -2.81 5.94
CA LEU A 231 -2.94 -3.09 5.78
C LEU A 231 -3.65 -2.68 7.07
N LEU A 232 -4.44 -1.62 7.00
CA LEU A 232 -5.24 -1.10 8.11
C LEU A 232 -6.71 -1.42 7.82
N ALA A 233 -7.32 -2.20 8.67
CA ALA A 233 -8.72 -2.62 8.51
C ALA A 233 -9.64 -1.94 9.53
N SER A 234 -10.88 -1.66 9.13
CA SER A 234 -11.95 -1.36 10.09
C SER A 234 -12.16 -2.54 11.04
N HIS A 235 -12.72 -2.32 12.23
CA HIS A 235 -12.91 -3.40 13.21
C HIS A 235 -13.69 -4.59 12.66
N ALA A 236 -14.76 -4.35 11.89
CA ALA A 236 -15.56 -5.43 11.29
C ALA A 236 -14.75 -6.27 10.31
N LEU A 237 -13.88 -5.65 9.49
CA LEU A 237 -13.04 -6.37 8.55
C LEU A 237 -11.85 -7.04 9.26
N ALA A 238 -11.21 -6.37 10.22
CA ALA A 238 -10.10 -6.91 10.98
C ALA A 238 -10.44 -8.23 11.68
N ALA A 239 -11.66 -8.35 12.20
CA ALA A 239 -12.17 -9.58 12.83
C ALA A 239 -12.20 -10.80 11.87
N THR A 240 -12.12 -10.57 10.56
CA THR A 240 -12.13 -11.62 9.52
C THR A 240 -10.73 -11.96 9.00
N ALA A 241 -9.70 -11.25 9.45
CA ALA A 241 -8.31 -11.47 9.01
C ALA A 241 -7.78 -12.83 9.46
N LYS A 242 -7.13 -13.57 8.56
CA LYS A 242 -6.64 -14.95 8.77
C LYS A 242 -5.14 -15.06 8.66
N SER A 243 -4.54 -14.31 7.74
CA SER A 243 -3.09 -14.33 7.53
C SER A 243 -2.58 -12.97 7.11
N TYR A 244 -1.33 -12.72 7.43
CA TYR A 244 -0.55 -11.56 6.99
C TYR A 244 0.88 -12.01 6.73
N ARG A 245 1.47 -11.55 5.65
CA ARG A 245 2.86 -11.88 5.32
C ARG A 245 3.49 -10.78 4.46
N VAL A 246 4.71 -10.41 4.78
CA VAL A 246 5.62 -9.69 3.90
C VAL A 246 6.36 -10.73 3.05
N ILE A 247 6.45 -10.54 1.74
CA ILE A 247 7.03 -11.54 0.82
C ILE A 247 8.48 -11.18 0.58
N HIS A 248 9.37 -11.97 1.17
CA HIS A 248 10.82 -11.88 1.02
C HIS A 248 11.33 -13.09 0.24
N ASP A 249 11.77 -12.87 -0.97
CA ASP A 249 12.39 -13.89 -1.83
C ASP A 249 13.34 -13.25 -2.85
N ALA A 250 14.05 -14.08 -3.61
CA ALA A 250 15.03 -13.60 -4.58
C ALA A 250 14.43 -12.73 -5.70
N VAL A 251 13.13 -12.85 -6.00
CA VAL A 251 12.44 -12.01 -6.99
C VAL A 251 12.14 -10.65 -6.37
N THR A 252 11.51 -10.64 -5.18
CA THR A 252 11.12 -9.40 -4.51
C THR A 252 12.32 -8.58 -4.06
N ASP A 253 13.45 -9.23 -3.76
CA ASP A 253 14.72 -8.56 -3.45
C ASP A 253 15.21 -7.62 -4.57
N MET A 254 14.84 -7.90 -5.84
CA MET A 254 15.41 -7.24 -7.02
C MET A 254 14.39 -6.47 -7.85
N THR A 255 13.10 -6.50 -7.49
CA THR A 255 12.06 -5.95 -8.37
C THR A 255 11.45 -4.65 -7.90
N SER A 256 11.61 -4.30 -6.63
CA SER A 256 11.26 -3.00 -6.05
C SER A 256 12.12 -2.74 -4.82
N ASP A 257 12.21 -1.51 -4.36
CA ASP A 257 12.79 -1.14 -3.07
C ASP A 257 11.84 -1.41 -1.89
N HIS A 258 10.59 -1.80 -2.19
CA HIS A 258 9.59 -2.27 -1.23
C HIS A 258 9.27 -3.75 -1.43
N TYR A 259 9.13 -4.49 -0.32
CA TYR A 259 8.58 -5.83 -0.33
C TYR A 259 7.06 -5.81 -0.40
N PRO A 260 6.43 -6.68 -1.21
CA PRO A 260 4.98 -6.79 -1.25
C PRO A 260 4.41 -7.38 0.04
N VAL A 261 3.24 -6.91 0.42
CA VAL A 261 2.51 -7.39 1.60
C VAL A 261 1.20 -8.03 1.17
N ILE A 262 0.94 -9.25 1.66
CA ILE A 262 -0.26 -10.02 1.35
C ILE A 262 -1.00 -10.41 2.63
N ALA A 263 -2.33 -10.33 2.59
CA ALA A 263 -3.20 -10.80 3.67
C ALA A 263 -4.42 -11.53 3.12
N THR A 264 -5.00 -12.42 3.93
CA THR A 264 -6.26 -13.09 3.63
C THR A 264 -7.32 -12.78 4.68
N PHE A 265 -8.55 -12.62 4.21
CA PHE A 265 -9.72 -12.32 5.03
C PHE A 265 -10.81 -13.36 4.74
N GLU A 266 -11.40 -13.93 5.77
CA GLU A 266 -12.57 -14.80 5.62
C GLU A 266 -13.86 -13.97 5.81
N VAL A 267 -14.28 -13.33 4.71
CA VAL A 267 -15.46 -12.47 4.73
C VAL A 267 -16.73 -13.33 4.74
N PRO A 268 -17.70 -12.99 5.61
CA PRO A 268 -18.99 -13.69 5.66
C PRO A 268 -19.70 -13.62 4.29
N GLN A 269 -20.22 -14.77 3.87
CA GLN A 269 -21.16 -14.85 2.74
C GLN A 269 -22.52 -14.34 3.11
#